data_fda90b53f8621039e631e546593d13e2
#
_entry.id   fda90b53f8621039e631e546593d13e2
#
_cell.length_a   1.000
_cell.length_b   1.000
_cell.length_c   1.000
_cell.angle_alpha   90.00
_cell.angle_beta   90.00
_cell.angle_gamma   90.00
#
_symmetry.space_group_name_H-M   'P 1'
#
loop_
_entity.id
_entity.type
_entity.pdbx_description
1 polymer ?
#
loop_
_entity_poly.entity_id
_entity_poly.type
_entity_poly.pdbx_seq_one_letter_code
_entity_poly.pdbx_strand_id
1 'polypeptide(L)' 'MHVLFINNDGGGFAGKVEVESGTTVEKLFKQQMPGRQAEDYLIRVNRQPCSRDQALNDGDRVSMTPVKIEGAR' A
#
# COMPACT_ATOMS: atom_id res chain seq x y z
N MET A 1 10.62 4.67 -11.07
CA MET A 1 11.05 3.46 -10.34
C MET A 1 9.89 2.51 -10.21
N HIS A 2 10.18 1.26 -9.92
CA HIS A 2 9.14 0.24 -9.81
C HIS A 2 9.07 -0.29 -8.40
N VAL A 3 7.85 -0.53 -7.93
CA VAL A 3 7.64 -1.19 -6.66
C VAL A 3 6.67 -2.35 -6.89
N LEU A 4 6.76 -3.36 -6.05
CA LEU A 4 5.81 -4.45 -6.09
C LEU A 4 4.65 -4.07 -5.19
N PHE A 5 3.48 -3.89 -5.79
CA PHE A 5 2.29 -3.50 -5.06
C PHE A 5 1.41 -4.72 -4.84
N ILE A 6 1.05 -4.98 -3.60
CA ILE A 6 0.24 -6.12 -3.23
C ILE A 6 -0.99 -5.61 -2.51
N ASN A 7 -2.15 -5.88 -3.08
CA ASN A 7 -3.42 -5.50 -2.50
C ASN A 7 -4.15 -6.78 -2.08
N ASN A 8 -4.33 -6.96 -0.80
CA ASN A 8 -4.99 -8.15 -0.26
C ASN A 8 -6.47 -7.94 -0.01
N ASP A 9 -7.04 -6.90 -0.59
CA ASP A 9 -8.46 -6.61 -0.46
C ASP A 9 -9.21 -7.26 -1.61
N GLY A 10 -10.36 -7.82 -1.34
CA GLY A 10 -11.18 -8.45 -2.37
C GLY A 10 -10.49 -9.64 -2.98
N GLY A 11 -10.42 -9.67 -4.30
CA GLY A 11 -9.79 -10.78 -5.00
C GLY A 11 -8.27 -10.75 -4.96
N GLY A 12 -7.71 -9.67 -4.47
CA GLY A 12 -6.28 -9.54 -4.38
C GLY A 12 -5.64 -9.09 -5.70
N PHE A 13 -4.49 -8.51 -5.57
CA PHE A 13 -3.72 -8.10 -6.73
C PHE A 13 -2.26 -8.02 -6.32
N ALA A 14 -1.39 -8.50 -7.16
CA ALA A 14 0.04 -8.36 -6.93
C ALA A 14 0.71 -8.10 -8.26
N GLY A 15 1.46 -7.02 -8.35
CA GLY A 15 2.13 -6.70 -9.59
C GLY A 15 3.04 -5.51 -9.41
N LYS A 16 3.92 -5.33 -10.36
CA LYS A 16 4.80 -4.18 -10.36
C LYS A 16 4.06 -2.96 -10.87
N VAL A 17 4.26 -1.86 -10.18
CA VAL A 17 3.71 -0.59 -10.63
C VAL A 17 4.85 0.41 -10.70
N GLU A 18 4.71 1.32 -11.64
CA GLU A 18 5.73 2.36 -11.82
C GLU A 18 5.30 3.59 -11.05
N VAL A 19 6.24 4.16 -10.29
CA VAL A 19 5.98 5.38 -9.54
C VAL A 19 7.18 6.29 -9.70
N GLU A 20 6.97 7.56 -9.41
CA GLU A 20 8.04 8.52 -9.50
C GLU A 20 8.99 8.37 -8.31
N SER A 21 10.23 8.75 -8.54
CA SER A 21 11.21 8.80 -7.48
C SER A 21 10.71 9.74 -6.38
N GLY A 22 10.80 9.31 -5.14
CA GLY A 22 10.33 10.12 -4.03
C GLY A 22 8.88 9.89 -3.66
N THR A 23 8.20 8.98 -4.36
CA THR A 23 6.83 8.65 -4.00
C THR A 23 6.79 8.07 -2.60
N THR A 24 5.84 8.56 -1.81
CA THR A 24 5.65 8.07 -0.44
C THR A 24 4.62 6.95 -0.42
N VAL A 25 4.56 6.26 0.71
CA VAL A 25 3.55 5.22 0.92
C VAL A 25 2.16 5.78 0.70
N GLU A 26 1.88 6.97 1.24
CA GLU A 26 0.56 7.57 1.10
C GLU A 26 0.24 7.89 -0.34
N LYS A 27 1.20 8.40 -1.09
CA LYS A 27 0.95 8.69 -2.50
C LYS A 27 0.68 7.43 -3.29
N LEU A 28 1.41 6.37 -3.01
CA LEU A 28 1.15 5.10 -3.67
C LEU A 28 -0.24 4.60 -3.33
N PHE A 29 -0.64 4.71 -2.07
CA PHE A 29 -1.96 4.27 -1.67
C PHE A 29 -3.04 5.04 -2.44
N LYS A 30 -2.91 6.35 -2.51
CA LYS A 30 -3.91 7.15 -3.20
C LYS A 30 -3.95 6.85 -4.69
N GLN A 31 -2.80 6.56 -5.27
CA GLN A 31 -2.71 6.26 -6.68
C GLN A 31 -3.36 4.93 -7.01
N GLN A 32 -3.16 3.92 -6.17
CA GLN A 32 -3.61 2.57 -6.46
C GLN A 32 -4.98 2.25 -5.87
N MET A 33 -5.39 2.98 -4.87
CA MET A 33 -6.64 2.68 -4.17
C MET A 33 -7.47 3.94 -3.97
N PRO A 34 -7.88 4.57 -5.08
CA PRO A 34 -8.66 5.80 -4.99
C PRO A 34 -9.98 5.51 -4.31
N GLY A 35 -10.42 6.45 -3.49
CA GLY A 35 -11.70 6.31 -2.79
C GLY A 35 -11.62 5.50 -1.51
N ARG A 36 -10.45 4.97 -1.18
CA ARG A 36 -10.28 4.22 0.05
C ARG A 36 -9.53 5.04 1.08
N GLN A 37 -9.61 4.62 2.33
CA GLN A 37 -8.95 5.30 3.44
C GLN A 37 -7.77 4.48 3.90
N ALA A 38 -6.61 5.11 4.00
CA ALA A 38 -5.40 4.40 4.42
C ALA A 38 -5.55 3.84 5.84
N GLU A 39 -6.35 4.49 6.68
CA GLU A 39 -6.58 4.00 8.04
C GLU A 39 -7.24 2.64 8.07
N ASP A 40 -7.90 2.26 6.99
CA ASP A 40 -8.59 0.98 6.94
C ASP A 40 -7.68 -0.16 6.52
N TYR A 41 -6.40 0.13 6.33
CA TYR A 41 -5.46 -0.87 5.84
C TYR A 41 -4.21 -0.93 6.68
N LEU A 42 -3.69 -2.14 6.83
CA LEU A 42 -2.36 -2.34 7.38
C LEU A 42 -1.39 -2.30 6.21
N ILE A 43 -0.51 -1.34 6.21
CA ILE A 43 0.43 -1.14 5.10
C ILE A 43 1.83 -1.48 5.59
N ARG A 44 2.51 -2.33 4.85
CA ARG A 44 3.87 -2.72 5.15
C ARG A 44 4.77 -2.51 3.95
N VAL A 45 5.98 -2.09 4.21
CA VAL A 45 7.01 -1.99 3.19
C VAL A 45 8.08 -3.01 3.52
N ASN A 46 8.32 -3.93 2.58
CA ASN A 46 9.29 -5.02 2.77
C ASN A 46 8.98 -5.80 4.05
N ARG A 47 7.67 -6.01 4.30
CA ARG A 47 7.17 -6.78 5.43
C ARG A 47 7.36 -6.11 6.77
N GLN A 48 7.71 -4.82 6.76
CA GLN A 48 7.89 -4.04 7.98
C GLN A 48 6.81 -2.99 8.09
N PRO A 49 6.33 -2.69 9.28
CA PRO A 49 5.44 -1.55 9.45
C PRO A 49 6.11 -0.28 8.96
N CYS A 50 5.32 0.65 8.47
CA CYS A 50 5.86 1.88 7.93
C CYS A 50 4.94 3.03 8.28
N SER A 51 5.46 4.25 8.18
CA SER A 51 4.62 5.42 8.31
C SER A 51 4.13 5.81 6.92
N ARG A 52 3.07 6.60 6.87
CA ARG A 52 2.49 6.99 5.60
C ARG A 52 3.40 7.87 4.78
N ASP A 53 4.24 8.63 5.43
CA ASP A 53 5.13 9.55 4.72
C ASP A 53 6.49 8.95 4.42
N GLN A 54 6.64 7.65 4.62
CA GLN A 54 7.87 6.99 4.29
C GLN A 54 8.08 7.01 2.78
N ALA A 55 9.25 7.43 2.35
CA ALA A 55 9.59 7.42 0.93
C ALA A 55 9.90 6.01 0.48
N LEU A 56 9.47 5.69 -0.73
CA LEU A 56 9.70 4.37 -1.30
C LEU A 56 10.97 4.36 -2.13
N ASN A 57 11.57 3.20 -2.25
CA ASN A 57 12.75 2.99 -3.07
C ASN A 57 12.43 2.00 -4.16
N ASP A 58 13.21 2.05 -5.22
CA ASP A 58 13.04 1.11 -6.32
C ASP A 58 13.16 -0.31 -5.80
N GLY A 59 12.22 -1.15 -6.19
CA GLY A 59 12.22 -2.55 -5.77
C GLY A 59 11.52 -2.82 -4.46
N ASP A 60 11.01 -1.81 -3.79
CA ASP A 60 10.29 -2.03 -2.54
C ASP A 60 9.05 -2.87 -2.78
N ARG A 61 8.70 -3.65 -1.76
CA ARG A 61 7.48 -4.44 -1.75
C ARG A 61 6.50 -3.79 -0.79
N VAL A 62 5.37 -3.34 -1.30
CA VAL A 62 4.38 -2.63 -0.49
C VAL A 62 3.10 -3.44 -0.46
N SER A 63 2.67 -3.85 0.72
CA SER A 63 1.44 -4.62 0.85
C SER A 63 0.40 -3.83 1.61
N MET A 64 -0.86 -3.98 1.21
CA MET A 64 -1.99 -3.31 1.83
C MET A 64 -3.03 -4.36 2.14
N THR A 65 -3.33 -4.52 3.43
CA THR A 65 -4.24 -5.54 3.92
C THR A 65 -5.35 -4.86 4.70
N PRO A 66 -6.62 -5.10 4.36
CA PRO A 66 -7.70 -4.49 5.12
C PRO A 66 -7.67 -4.94 6.57
N VAL A 67 -7.86 -3.99 7.47
CA VAL A 67 -7.92 -4.30 8.90
C VAL A 67 -9.29 -4.03 9.48
N LYS A 68 -10.23 -3.65 8.65
CA LYS A 68 -11.54 -3.35 9.11
C LYS A 68 -12.20 -4.57 9.68
N ILE A 69 -12.73 -4.45 10.87
CA ILE A 69 -13.38 -5.56 11.54
C ILE A 69 -14.88 -5.44 11.31
N GLU A 70 -15.40 -6.32 10.50
CA GLU A 70 -16.81 -6.31 10.27
C GLU A 70 -17.52 -6.87 11.44
N GLY A 71 -18.65 -6.35 11.73
CA GLY A 71 -19.41 -6.84 12.82
C GLY A 71 -18.90 -6.40 14.15
N ALA A 72 -17.79 -5.80 14.13
CA ALA A 72 -17.34 -5.19 15.35
C ALA A 72 -18.19 -4.00 15.46
N ARG A 73 -18.96 -4.05 15.94
CA ARG A 73 -19.78 -3.04 15.89
C ARG A 73 -20.89 -3.36 16.37
#